data_4254cb651b97622b748d293f4698a117
#
_entry.id   4254cb651b97622b748d293f4698a117
#
_cell.length_a   1.000
_cell.length_b   1.000
_cell.length_c   1.000
_cell.angle_alpha   90.00
_cell.angle_beta   90.00
_cell.angle_gamma   90.00
#
_symmetry.space_group_name_H-M   'P 1'
#
loop_
_entity.id
_entity.type
_entity.pdbx_description
1 polymer ?
#
loop_
_entity_poly.entity_id
_entity_poly.type
_entity_poly.pdbx_seq_one_letter_code
_entity_poly.pdbx_strand_id
1 'polypeptide(L)'
;MYDNEFGEIQVNTRANMCRVTARWRNNLLSVNKPAYVTLSQIATFINENREALRSLRQKAVEKATQTVRYTMGQRIPCFQGDVLITAIEYRPHFTGYKRDKDGNLFILISSKDDINTDIKQKAISGALKELMKHTAPHVLIPFAHEVANEIGIRPKEFVIGRGLRKLGHCTSKKVIQLSANLMFMPEELVRYIICHELAHLSEMNHSPKFHSLCNLYCKGKEKELERTLKAFTFPILK
;
A
#
# COMPACT_ATOMS: atom_id res chain seq x y z
N MET A 1 -14.70 19.52 -20.64
CA MET A 1 -13.94 19.69 -21.91
C MET A 1 -13.97 18.36 -22.64
N TYR A 2 -14.04 18.34 -23.95
CA TYR A 2 -14.10 17.11 -24.73
C TYR A 2 -12.88 17.00 -25.67
N ASP A 3 -12.29 15.82 -25.79
CA ASP A 3 -11.22 15.48 -26.74
C ASP A 3 -11.65 14.27 -27.56
N ASN A 4 -11.34 14.26 -28.86
CA ASN A 4 -11.78 13.20 -29.79
C ASN A 4 -11.22 11.81 -29.44
N GLU A 5 -10.06 11.73 -28.83
CA GLU A 5 -9.41 10.46 -28.46
C GLU A 5 -9.71 10.06 -27.02
N PHE A 6 -9.70 11.03 -26.10
CA PHE A 6 -9.80 10.77 -24.66
C PHE A 6 -11.22 10.93 -24.11
N GLY A 7 -12.16 11.44 -24.94
CA GLY A 7 -13.54 11.65 -24.56
C GLY A 7 -13.73 12.84 -23.62
N GLU A 8 -14.62 12.71 -22.67
CA GLU A 8 -14.86 13.74 -21.66
C GLU A 8 -13.65 13.93 -20.72
N ILE A 9 -13.22 15.16 -20.56
CA ILE A 9 -12.09 15.53 -19.70
C ILE A 9 -12.59 16.40 -18.55
N GLN A 10 -12.38 15.96 -17.34
CA GLN A 10 -12.66 16.72 -16.12
C GLN A 10 -11.53 17.70 -15.84
N VAL A 11 -11.78 19.01 -16.02
CA VAL A 11 -10.80 20.05 -15.70
C VAL A 11 -11.11 20.67 -14.35
N ASN A 12 -10.15 20.63 -13.43
CA ASN A 12 -10.27 21.17 -12.07
C ASN A 12 -9.27 22.31 -11.86
N THR A 13 -9.74 23.46 -11.42
CA THR A 13 -8.86 24.57 -11.03
C THR A 13 -8.43 24.43 -9.57
N ARG A 14 -7.14 24.64 -9.29
CA ARG A 14 -6.56 24.57 -7.95
C ARG A 14 -5.75 25.83 -7.65
N ALA A 15 -6.11 26.55 -6.60
CA ALA A 15 -5.50 27.85 -6.25
C ALA A 15 -3.98 27.77 -5.96
N ASN A 16 -3.53 26.71 -5.28
CA ASN A 16 -2.13 26.57 -4.84
C ASN A 16 -1.31 25.64 -5.76
N MET A 17 -1.59 25.65 -7.06
CA MET A 17 -0.91 24.80 -8.03
C MET A 17 -0.04 25.63 -8.95
N CYS A 18 1.21 25.18 -9.20
CA CYS A 18 2.16 25.87 -10.08
C CYS A 18 2.30 25.21 -11.46
N ARG A 19 1.73 24.00 -11.68
CA ARG A 19 1.85 23.26 -12.92
C ARG A 19 0.60 22.47 -13.23
N VAL A 20 0.36 22.19 -14.51
CA VAL A 20 -0.71 21.29 -14.97
C VAL A 20 -0.34 19.85 -14.65
N THR A 21 -1.31 19.07 -14.17
CA THR A 21 -1.15 17.62 -13.95
C THR A 21 -2.34 16.87 -14.48
N ALA A 22 -2.10 15.69 -15.05
CA ALA A 22 -3.13 14.82 -15.61
C ALA A 22 -3.13 13.46 -14.91
N ARG A 23 -4.31 12.87 -14.71
CA ARG A 23 -4.49 11.53 -14.11
C ARG A 23 -5.72 10.85 -14.70
N TRP A 24 -5.63 9.55 -14.92
CA TRP A 24 -6.78 8.70 -15.25
C TRP A 24 -7.40 8.13 -13.97
N ARG A 25 -8.74 8.26 -13.87
CA ARG A 25 -9.56 7.66 -12.80
C ARG A 25 -10.88 7.18 -13.39
N ASN A 26 -11.26 5.93 -13.13
CA ASN A 26 -12.50 5.34 -13.62
C ASN A 26 -12.71 5.58 -15.13
N ASN A 27 -11.67 5.38 -15.93
CA ASN A 27 -11.64 5.63 -17.37
C ASN A 27 -11.90 7.09 -17.79
N LEU A 28 -11.83 8.05 -16.87
CA LEU A 28 -11.98 9.48 -17.10
C LEU A 28 -10.62 10.20 -16.93
N LEU A 29 -10.27 11.04 -17.90
CA LEU A 29 -9.08 11.89 -17.78
C LEU A 29 -9.40 13.11 -16.92
N SER A 30 -8.73 13.23 -15.78
CA SER A 30 -8.82 14.38 -14.87
C SER A 30 -7.56 15.23 -14.96
N VAL A 31 -7.71 16.49 -15.36
CA VAL A 31 -6.64 17.47 -15.48
C VAL A 31 -6.82 18.52 -14.39
N ASN A 32 -5.81 18.70 -13.55
CA ASN A 32 -5.78 19.79 -12.57
C ASN A 32 -4.89 20.90 -13.10
N LYS A 33 -5.35 22.15 -13.03
CA LYS A 33 -4.65 23.34 -13.53
C LYS A 33 -4.56 24.46 -12.48
N PRO A 34 -3.51 25.30 -12.53
CA PRO A 34 -3.47 26.59 -11.85
C PRO A 34 -4.60 27.52 -12.33
N ALA A 35 -4.96 28.50 -11.52
CA ALA A 35 -6.02 29.46 -11.87
C ALA A 35 -5.71 30.28 -13.13
N TYR A 36 -4.44 30.61 -13.36
CA TYR A 36 -3.97 31.42 -14.49
C TYR A 36 -3.90 30.66 -15.84
N VAL A 37 -4.01 29.34 -15.84
CA VAL A 37 -3.96 28.51 -17.06
C VAL A 37 -5.34 28.46 -17.70
N THR A 38 -5.44 28.80 -18.98
CA THR A 38 -6.70 28.82 -19.77
C THR A 38 -7.06 27.40 -20.27
N LEU A 39 -8.32 27.22 -20.71
CA LEU A 39 -8.75 25.97 -21.34
C LEU A 39 -8.04 25.72 -22.68
N SER A 40 -7.70 26.77 -23.43
CA SER A 40 -6.91 26.66 -24.67
C SER A 40 -5.52 26.10 -24.39
N GLN A 41 -4.86 26.58 -23.35
CA GLN A 41 -3.57 26.05 -22.91
C GLN A 41 -3.65 24.58 -22.43
N ILE A 42 -4.78 24.17 -21.84
CA ILE A 42 -5.01 22.76 -21.52
C ILE A 42 -5.17 21.91 -22.78
N ALA A 43 -5.85 22.42 -23.82
CA ALA A 43 -5.94 21.72 -25.10
C ALA A 43 -4.56 21.52 -25.74
N THR A 44 -3.72 22.54 -25.73
CA THR A 44 -2.31 22.46 -26.20
C THR A 44 -1.52 21.44 -25.38
N PHE A 45 -1.60 21.51 -24.05
CA PHE A 45 -0.97 20.53 -23.16
C PHE A 45 -1.37 19.09 -23.48
N ILE A 46 -2.65 18.82 -23.72
CA ILE A 46 -3.15 17.49 -24.09
C ILE A 46 -2.55 17.05 -25.42
N ASN A 47 -2.54 17.93 -26.42
CA ASN A 47 -2.00 17.62 -27.74
C ASN A 47 -0.50 17.29 -27.70
N GLU A 48 0.29 18.06 -26.96
CA GLU A 48 1.73 17.87 -26.82
C GLU A 48 2.08 16.60 -26.01
N ASN A 49 1.18 16.14 -25.14
CA ASN A 49 1.43 15.01 -24.24
C ASN A 49 0.61 13.76 -24.56
N ARG A 50 0.06 13.62 -25.79
CA ARG A 50 -0.85 12.50 -26.15
C ARG A 50 -0.26 11.13 -25.86
N GLU A 51 0.98 10.87 -26.25
CA GLU A 51 1.63 9.58 -26.00
C GLU A 51 1.80 9.28 -24.49
N ALA A 52 2.20 10.26 -23.72
CA ALA A 52 2.29 10.12 -22.26
C ALA A 52 0.91 9.85 -21.64
N LEU A 53 -0.14 10.49 -22.13
CA LEU A 53 -1.52 10.28 -21.67
C LEU A 53 -2.05 8.91 -22.05
N ARG A 54 -1.72 8.36 -23.26
CA ARG A 54 -2.00 6.98 -23.65
C ARG A 54 -1.33 5.98 -22.73
N SER A 55 -0.03 6.15 -22.47
CA SER A 55 0.72 5.30 -21.53
C SER A 55 0.13 5.34 -20.12
N LEU A 56 -0.28 6.52 -19.65
CA LEU A 56 -0.96 6.67 -18.36
C LEU A 56 -2.33 5.98 -18.35
N ARG A 57 -3.09 6.04 -19.47
CA ARG A 57 -4.37 5.33 -19.62
C ARG A 57 -4.17 3.83 -19.53
N GLN A 58 -3.22 3.30 -20.29
CA GLN A 58 -2.92 1.87 -20.30
C GLN A 58 -2.51 1.38 -18.91
N LYS A 59 -1.62 2.08 -18.22
CA LYS A 59 -1.24 1.79 -16.83
C LYS A 59 -2.43 1.86 -15.87
N ALA A 60 -3.38 2.78 -16.10
CA ALA A 60 -4.59 2.89 -15.27
C ALA A 60 -5.54 1.72 -15.51
N VAL A 61 -5.69 1.25 -16.77
CA VAL A 61 -6.47 0.07 -17.14
C VAL A 61 -5.83 -1.20 -16.58
N GLU A 62 -4.54 -1.41 -16.77
CA GLU A 62 -3.79 -2.54 -16.20
C GLU A 62 -3.93 -2.60 -14.68
N LYS A 63 -3.88 -1.44 -14.03
CA LYS A 63 -4.09 -1.35 -12.57
C LYS A 63 -5.54 -1.61 -12.17
N ALA A 64 -6.52 -1.28 -13.00
CA ALA A 64 -7.92 -1.58 -12.76
C ALA A 64 -8.23 -3.07 -12.97
N THR A 65 -7.59 -3.72 -13.94
CA THR A 65 -7.69 -5.18 -14.15
C THR A 65 -6.99 -5.99 -13.06
N GLN A 66 -5.99 -5.43 -12.37
CA GLN A 66 -5.38 -5.99 -11.16
C GLN A 66 -6.22 -5.73 -9.90
N THR A 67 -7.52 -5.50 -10.03
CA THR A 67 -8.38 -5.31 -8.87
C THR A 67 -8.42 -6.60 -8.06
N VAL A 68 -7.91 -6.56 -6.84
CA VAL A 68 -8.01 -7.66 -5.89
C VAL A 68 -9.49 -8.05 -5.76
N ARG A 69 -9.79 -9.33 -5.98
CA ARG A 69 -11.10 -9.91 -5.72
C ARG A 69 -10.96 -11.05 -4.73
N TYR A 70 -11.84 -11.06 -3.76
CA TYR A 70 -11.86 -12.08 -2.72
C TYR A 70 -12.90 -13.14 -3.04
N THR A 71 -12.57 -14.39 -2.75
CA THR A 71 -13.47 -15.54 -2.92
C THR A 71 -13.65 -16.28 -1.59
N MET A 72 -14.75 -16.99 -1.46
CA MET A 72 -15.01 -17.82 -0.30
C MET A 72 -13.97 -18.97 -0.24
N GLY A 73 -13.47 -19.27 0.95
CA GLY A 73 -12.42 -20.27 1.15
C GLY A 73 -11.01 -19.81 0.76
N GLN A 74 -10.85 -18.59 0.27
CA GLN A 74 -9.53 -18.06 -0.10
C GLN A 74 -8.64 -17.90 1.14
N ARG A 75 -7.38 -18.30 0.98
CA ARG A 75 -6.30 -18.00 1.92
C ARG A 75 -5.48 -16.83 1.39
N ILE A 76 -5.31 -15.82 2.21
CA ILE A 76 -4.52 -14.63 1.90
C ILE A 76 -3.21 -14.77 2.67
N PRO A 77 -2.06 -14.94 1.98
CA PRO A 77 -0.76 -15.03 2.65
C PRO A 77 -0.47 -13.76 3.43
N CYS A 78 -0.04 -13.94 4.68
CA CYS A 78 0.35 -12.86 5.56
C CYS A 78 1.63 -13.23 6.32
N PHE A 79 2.28 -12.24 6.90
CA PHE A 79 3.44 -12.45 7.76
C PHE A 79 3.07 -13.32 8.96
N GLN A 80 3.74 -14.46 9.10
CA GLN A 80 3.50 -15.48 10.13
C GLN A 80 2.12 -16.15 10.11
N GLY A 81 1.53 -16.34 8.95
CA GLY A 81 0.32 -17.13 8.78
C GLY A 81 -0.67 -16.55 7.77
N ASP A 82 -1.59 -17.38 7.32
CA ASP A 82 -2.60 -17.00 6.33
C ASP A 82 -3.87 -16.50 7.00
N VAL A 83 -4.59 -15.61 6.30
CA VAL A 83 -5.96 -15.24 6.65
C VAL A 83 -6.93 -16.05 5.79
N LEU A 84 -7.83 -16.81 6.40
CA LEU A 84 -8.88 -17.55 5.72
C LEU A 84 -10.17 -16.73 5.65
N ILE A 85 -10.73 -16.58 4.45
CA ILE A 85 -12.07 -16.02 4.25
C ILE A 85 -13.09 -17.14 4.37
N THR A 86 -14.01 -17.06 5.34
CA THR A 86 -15.00 -18.10 5.61
C THR A 86 -16.40 -17.55 5.86
N ALA A 87 -17.40 -18.37 5.55
CA ALA A 87 -18.79 -18.05 5.82
C ALA A 87 -19.16 -18.43 7.25
N ILE A 88 -20.06 -17.64 7.84
CA ILE A 88 -20.74 -17.97 9.10
C ILE A 88 -22.24 -17.73 8.96
N GLU A 89 -23.04 -18.49 9.70
CA GLU A 89 -24.47 -18.20 9.86
C GLU A 89 -24.65 -17.01 10.78
N TYR A 90 -25.02 -15.88 10.18
CA TYR A 90 -25.26 -14.63 10.90
C TYR A 90 -26.22 -13.72 10.13
N ARG A 91 -26.57 -12.57 10.74
CA ARG A 91 -27.41 -11.56 10.09
C ARG A 91 -26.84 -11.11 8.75
N PRO A 92 -27.66 -10.76 7.75
CA PRO A 92 -27.21 -10.19 6.48
C PRO A 92 -26.30 -8.96 6.68
N HIS A 93 -25.46 -8.69 5.69
CA HIS A 93 -24.52 -7.57 5.66
C HIS A 93 -23.43 -7.59 6.72
N PHE A 94 -23.26 -8.73 7.43
CA PHE A 94 -22.15 -8.88 8.36
C PHE A 94 -20.83 -9.16 7.65
N THR A 95 -19.79 -8.46 8.05
CA THR A 95 -18.39 -8.77 7.75
C THR A 95 -17.57 -8.45 8.99
N GLY A 96 -16.81 -9.40 9.46
CA GLY A 96 -15.97 -9.27 10.64
C GLY A 96 -14.66 -10.02 10.50
N TYR A 97 -13.90 -10.04 11.57
CA TYR A 97 -12.66 -10.81 11.65
C TYR A 97 -12.52 -11.47 13.01
N LYS A 98 -11.73 -12.53 13.06
CA LYS A 98 -11.45 -13.29 14.29
C LYS A 98 -10.01 -13.80 14.28
N ARG A 99 -9.38 -13.82 15.44
CA ARG A 99 -8.22 -14.66 15.74
C ARG A 99 -8.69 -15.74 16.70
N ASP A 100 -8.42 -17.00 16.38
CA ASP A 100 -8.77 -18.11 17.29
C ASP A 100 -7.68 -18.33 18.37
N LYS A 101 -7.90 -19.34 19.21
CA LYS A 101 -7.00 -19.68 20.32
C LYS A 101 -5.62 -20.16 19.83
N ASP A 102 -5.58 -20.77 18.65
CA ASP A 102 -4.37 -21.29 18.02
C ASP A 102 -3.64 -20.24 17.20
N GLY A 103 -4.19 -19.01 17.15
CA GLY A 103 -3.59 -17.88 16.43
C GLY A 103 -4.01 -17.75 14.96
N ASN A 104 -4.88 -18.64 14.45
CA ASN A 104 -5.37 -18.58 13.09
C ASN A 104 -6.23 -17.33 12.86
N LEU A 105 -6.10 -16.73 11.69
CA LEU A 105 -6.77 -15.49 11.32
C LEU A 105 -7.90 -15.76 10.33
N PHE A 106 -9.06 -15.15 10.57
CA PHE A 106 -10.23 -15.33 9.74
C PHE A 106 -10.88 -13.99 9.38
N ILE A 107 -11.38 -13.91 8.15
CA ILE A 107 -12.42 -12.95 7.77
C ILE A 107 -13.72 -13.71 7.71
N LEU A 108 -14.71 -13.22 8.45
CA LEU A 108 -16.02 -13.84 8.62
C LEU A 108 -17.06 -13.07 7.80
N ILE A 109 -17.79 -13.77 6.95
CA ILE A 109 -18.82 -13.20 6.07
C ILE A 109 -20.13 -13.93 6.35
N SER A 110 -21.26 -13.20 6.40
CA SER A 110 -22.57 -13.85 6.49
C SER A 110 -22.80 -14.76 5.29
N SER A 111 -23.24 -16.00 5.53
CA SER A 111 -23.64 -16.96 4.49
C SER A 111 -24.83 -16.47 3.63
N LYS A 112 -25.55 -15.44 4.10
CA LYS A 112 -26.68 -14.79 3.41
C LYS A 112 -26.25 -13.69 2.43
N ASP A 113 -24.94 -13.38 2.35
CA ASP A 113 -24.42 -12.31 1.53
C ASP A 113 -23.78 -12.83 0.24
N ASP A 114 -23.99 -12.12 -0.86
CA ASP A 114 -23.19 -12.34 -2.09
C ASP A 114 -21.82 -11.66 -1.96
N ILE A 115 -20.78 -12.49 -1.90
CA ILE A 115 -19.38 -12.04 -1.80
C ILE A 115 -18.95 -11.22 -3.03
N ASN A 116 -19.59 -11.40 -4.20
CA ASN A 116 -19.16 -10.79 -5.46
C ASN A 116 -19.54 -9.31 -5.59
N THR A 117 -20.39 -8.80 -4.70
CA THR A 117 -20.78 -7.38 -4.73
C THR A 117 -19.60 -6.47 -4.36
N ASP A 118 -19.48 -5.33 -5.03
CA ASP A 118 -18.42 -4.34 -4.72
C ASP A 118 -18.46 -3.84 -3.28
N ILE A 119 -19.66 -3.76 -2.70
CA ILE A 119 -19.84 -3.39 -1.29
C ILE A 119 -19.18 -4.44 -0.38
N LYS A 120 -19.44 -5.73 -0.64
CA LYS A 120 -18.86 -6.83 0.13
C LYS A 120 -17.35 -6.92 -0.05
N GLN A 121 -16.85 -6.77 -1.26
CA GLN A 121 -15.41 -6.74 -1.55
C GLN A 121 -14.70 -5.62 -0.77
N LYS A 122 -15.28 -4.43 -0.71
CA LYS A 122 -14.77 -3.32 0.10
C LYS A 122 -14.82 -3.61 1.61
N ALA A 123 -15.91 -4.23 2.08
CA ALA A 123 -16.06 -4.61 3.48
C ALA A 123 -15.00 -5.64 3.90
N ILE A 124 -14.73 -6.65 3.06
CA ILE A 124 -13.66 -7.65 3.29
C ILE A 124 -12.30 -6.96 3.36
N SER A 125 -11.99 -6.09 2.41
CA SER A 125 -10.72 -5.33 2.42
C SER A 125 -10.59 -4.46 3.68
N GLY A 126 -11.68 -3.86 4.14
CA GLY A 126 -11.74 -3.11 5.39
C GLY A 126 -11.45 -3.99 6.61
N ALA A 127 -12.12 -5.14 6.70
CA ALA A 127 -11.93 -6.10 7.78
C ALA A 127 -10.50 -6.65 7.82
N LEU A 128 -9.89 -6.94 6.66
CA LEU A 128 -8.48 -7.33 6.56
C LEU A 128 -7.55 -6.25 7.12
N LYS A 129 -7.76 -4.98 6.77
CA LYS A 129 -6.95 -3.87 7.28
C LYS A 129 -7.07 -3.72 8.79
N GLU A 130 -8.28 -3.85 9.33
CA GLU A 130 -8.50 -3.78 10.78
C GLU A 130 -7.86 -4.97 11.50
N LEU A 131 -8.04 -6.20 10.99
CA LEU A 131 -7.37 -7.39 11.52
C LEU A 131 -5.84 -7.19 11.60
N MET A 132 -5.22 -6.69 10.52
CA MET A 132 -3.78 -6.44 10.50
C MET A 132 -3.36 -5.37 11.52
N LYS A 133 -4.14 -4.30 11.69
CA LYS A 133 -3.84 -3.28 12.71
C LYS A 133 -3.84 -3.85 14.13
N HIS A 134 -4.76 -4.75 14.42
CA HIS A 134 -4.82 -5.40 15.73
C HIS A 134 -3.73 -6.45 15.94
N THR A 135 -3.33 -7.15 14.89
CA THR A 135 -2.35 -8.23 14.97
C THR A 135 -0.90 -7.70 14.91
N ALA A 136 -0.65 -6.67 14.11
CA ALA A 136 0.69 -6.13 13.84
C ALA A 136 1.51 -5.79 15.10
N PRO A 137 0.97 -5.16 16.17
CA PRO A 137 1.77 -4.87 17.36
C PRO A 137 2.35 -6.12 18.01
N HIS A 138 1.61 -7.21 18.01
CA HIS A 138 1.98 -8.47 18.66
C HIS A 138 2.94 -9.33 17.83
N VAL A 139 3.08 -9.03 16.54
CA VAL A 139 3.86 -9.81 15.59
C VAL A 139 5.06 -9.03 15.07
N LEU A 140 4.85 -7.81 14.55
CA LEU A 140 5.91 -7.03 13.93
C LEU A 140 6.88 -6.41 14.94
N ILE A 141 6.40 -5.98 16.11
CA ILE A 141 7.28 -5.36 17.12
C ILE A 141 8.29 -6.37 17.69
N PRO A 142 7.88 -7.58 18.13
CA PRO A 142 8.85 -8.60 18.54
C PRO A 142 9.84 -8.95 17.45
N PHE A 143 9.38 -9.16 16.21
CA PHE A 143 10.25 -9.46 15.08
C PHE A 143 11.22 -8.30 14.76
N ALA A 144 10.78 -7.05 14.87
CA ALA A 144 11.65 -5.89 14.68
C ALA A 144 12.75 -5.79 15.76
N HIS A 145 12.43 -6.16 16.99
CA HIS A 145 13.44 -6.25 18.06
C HIS A 145 14.44 -7.38 17.80
N GLU A 146 13.99 -8.53 17.31
CA GLU A 146 14.85 -9.64 16.91
C GLU A 146 15.84 -9.20 15.83
N VAL A 147 15.36 -8.59 14.75
CA VAL A 147 16.22 -8.06 13.66
C VAL A 147 17.19 -7.01 14.17
N ALA A 148 16.73 -6.09 15.03
CA ALA A 148 17.58 -5.05 15.61
C ALA A 148 18.69 -5.64 16.49
N ASN A 149 18.39 -6.68 17.28
CA ASN A 149 19.37 -7.39 18.11
C ASN A 149 20.39 -8.14 17.26
N GLU A 150 19.97 -8.82 16.17
CA GLU A 150 20.90 -9.47 15.24
C GLU A 150 21.92 -8.49 14.62
N ILE A 151 21.48 -7.26 14.34
CA ILE A 151 22.32 -6.20 13.74
C ILE A 151 23.18 -5.50 14.82
N GLY A 152 22.80 -5.62 16.09
CA GLY A 152 23.46 -4.93 17.21
C GLY A 152 23.05 -3.47 17.35
N ILE A 153 21.86 -3.08 16.85
CA ILE A 153 21.36 -1.71 16.90
C ILE A 153 20.12 -1.63 17.80
N ARG A 154 20.01 -0.57 18.57
CA ARG A 154 18.88 -0.35 19.47
C ARG A 154 18.19 0.98 19.16
N PRO A 155 17.02 0.98 18.49
CA PRO A 155 16.19 2.16 18.41
C PRO A 155 15.63 2.51 19.81
N LYS A 156 15.11 3.71 19.96
CA LYS A 156 14.42 4.11 21.19
C LYS A 156 13.17 3.27 21.41
N GLU A 157 12.41 3.05 20.32
CA GLU A 157 11.13 2.33 20.36
C GLU A 157 10.72 1.89 18.96
N PHE A 158 10.00 0.77 18.88
CA PHE A 158 9.21 0.38 17.70
C PHE A 158 7.73 0.61 17.97
N VAL A 159 7.02 1.24 17.03
CA VAL A 159 5.58 1.48 17.13
C VAL A 159 4.88 1.09 15.81
N ILE A 160 3.60 0.73 15.90
CA ILE A 160 2.80 0.49 14.69
C ILE A 160 2.08 1.78 14.29
N GLY A 161 2.35 2.22 13.06
CA GLY A 161 1.75 3.40 12.48
C GLY A 161 0.35 3.17 11.92
N ARG A 162 -0.48 4.20 12.01
CA ARG A 162 -1.86 4.18 11.47
C ARG A 162 -1.93 4.49 9.96
N GLY A 163 -0.83 4.93 9.35
CA GLY A 163 -0.79 5.39 7.95
C GLY A 163 -0.56 4.25 6.96
N LEU A 164 -1.24 4.34 5.80
CA LEU A 164 -1.10 3.36 4.71
C LEU A 164 -0.06 3.77 3.65
N ARG A 165 0.49 4.97 3.73
CA ARG A 165 1.36 5.53 2.67
C ARG A 165 2.82 5.16 2.80
N LYS A 166 3.31 4.98 4.01
CA LYS A 166 4.71 4.63 4.29
C LYS A 166 4.73 3.26 4.95
N LEU A 167 5.63 2.40 4.51
CA LEU A 167 5.82 1.06 5.08
C LEU A 167 6.61 1.12 6.38
N GLY A 168 7.53 2.08 6.48
CA GLY A 168 8.27 2.41 7.67
C GLY A 168 8.56 3.90 7.76
N HIS A 169 8.99 4.37 8.91
CA HIS A 169 9.47 5.73 9.13
C HIS A 169 10.30 5.81 10.41
N CYS A 170 11.56 6.26 10.28
CA CYS A 170 12.40 6.61 11.42
C CYS A 170 12.26 8.10 11.74
N THR A 171 12.04 8.44 13.00
CA THR A 171 11.97 9.83 13.45
C THR A 171 13.34 10.32 13.94
N SER A 172 13.54 11.65 14.01
CA SER A 172 14.72 12.27 14.62
C SER A 172 14.91 11.89 16.11
N LYS A 173 13.83 11.44 16.77
CA LYS A 173 13.86 10.94 18.15
C LYS A 173 14.25 9.45 18.25
N LYS A 174 14.69 8.84 17.15
CA LYS A 174 15.07 7.42 17.06
C LYS A 174 13.92 6.44 17.36
N VAL A 175 12.68 6.85 17.13
CA VAL A 175 11.50 5.98 17.14
C VAL A 175 11.26 5.48 15.73
N ILE A 176 11.13 4.18 15.57
CA ILE A 176 10.84 3.53 14.29
C ILE A 176 9.35 3.15 14.26
N GLN A 177 8.62 3.72 13.32
CA GLN A 177 7.23 3.40 13.08
C GLN A 177 7.12 2.43 11.89
N LEU A 178 6.49 1.28 12.10
CA LEU A 178 6.22 0.27 11.09
C LEU A 178 4.74 0.29 10.69
N SER A 179 4.45 0.09 9.42
CA SER A 179 3.06 0.00 8.94
C SER A 179 2.47 -1.38 9.24
N ALA A 180 1.21 -1.42 9.70
CA ALA A 180 0.47 -2.66 9.80
C ALA A 180 0.34 -3.42 8.45
N ASN A 181 0.50 -2.73 7.33
CA ASN A 181 0.48 -3.36 6.00
C ASN A 181 1.67 -4.30 5.76
N LEU A 182 2.74 -4.21 6.54
CA LEU A 182 3.84 -5.18 6.49
C LEU A 182 3.35 -6.60 6.77
N MET A 183 2.24 -6.74 7.50
CA MET A 183 1.61 -8.05 7.74
C MET A 183 1.18 -8.79 6.45
N PHE A 184 1.01 -8.09 5.33
CA PHE A 184 0.69 -8.71 4.03
C PHE A 184 1.93 -9.09 3.21
N MET A 185 3.12 -8.87 3.75
CA MET A 185 4.37 -9.08 3.02
C MET A 185 5.05 -10.38 3.46
N PRO A 186 5.84 -11.01 2.57
CA PRO A 186 6.74 -12.09 2.96
C PRO A 186 7.80 -11.57 3.94
N GLU A 187 8.26 -12.45 4.82
CA GLU A 187 9.21 -12.14 5.90
C GLU A 187 10.45 -11.39 5.39
N GLU A 188 10.99 -11.81 4.26
CA GLU A 188 12.17 -11.20 3.67
C GLU A 188 11.98 -9.70 3.37
N LEU A 189 10.81 -9.31 2.87
CA LEU A 189 10.48 -7.89 2.64
C LEU A 189 10.19 -7.14 3.94
N VAL A 190 9.57 -7.78 4.93
CA VAL A 190 9.37 -7.20 6.26
C VAL A 190 10.73 -6.91 6.90
N ARG A 191 11.64 -7.88 6.89
CA ARG A 191 13.01 -7.74 7.38
C ARG A 191 13.76 -6.62 6.66
N TYR A 192 13.61 -6.53 5.34
CA TYR A 192 14.22 -5.46 4.55
C TYR A 192 13.75 -4.07 5.00
N ILE A 193 12.45 -3.87 5.18
CA ILE A 193 11.92 -2.58 5.66
C ILE A 193 12.47 -2.25 7.05
N ILE A 194 12.55 -3.23 7.96
CA ILE A 194 13.14 -3.02 9.29
C ILE A 194 14.61 -2.61 9.17
N CYS A 195 15.42 -3.30 8.36
CA CYS A 195 16.82 -2.96 8.11
C CYS A 195 16.97 -1.54 7.56
N HIS A 196 16.09 -1.14 6.63
CA HIS A 196 16.04 0.20 6.05
C HIS A 196 15.79 1.27 7.13
N GLU A 197 14.80 1.06 8.00
CA GLU A 197 14.51 2.00 9.08
C GLU A 197 15.59 2.02 10.16
N LEU A 198 16.26 0.89 10.42
CA LEU A 198 17.43 0.84 11.31
C LEU A 198 18.62 1.61 10.74
N ALA A 199 18.85 1.59 9.42
CA ALA A 199 19.90 2.38 8.78
C ALA A 199 19.68 3.89 8.97
N HIS A 200 18.42 4.34 9.02
CA HIS A 200 18.06 5.73 9.31
C HIS A 200 18.43 6.20 10.73
N LEU A 201 18.69 5.30 11.66
CA LEU A 201 19.19 5.71 12.99
C LEU A 201 20.58 6.36 12.94
N SER A 202 21.38 6.01 11.90
CA SER A 202 22.71 6.56 11.65
C SER A 202 22.74 7.58 10.53
N GLU A 203 21.95 7.36 9.47
CA GLU A 203 21.92 8.19 8.27
C GLU A 203 20.48 8.53 7.89
N MET A 204 20.03 9.74 8.21
CA MET A 204 18.65 10.17 7.99
C MET A 204 18.28 10.35 6.50
N ASN A 205 19.28 10.59 5.65
CA ASN A 205 19.11 10.76 4.21
C ASN A 205 19.56 9.50 3.47
N HIS A 206 18.95 9.22 2.31
CA HIS A 206 19.36 8.10 1.44
C HIS A 206 20.67 8.41 0.68
N SER A 207 21.74 8.70 1.43
CA SER A 207 23.10 8.94 0.92
C SER A 207 23.78 7.62 0.52
N PRO A 208 24.93 7.65 -0.18
CA PRO A 208 25.72 6.44 -0.42
C PRO A 208 26.08 5.69 0.87
N LYS A 209 26.30 6.42 1.97
CA LYS A 209 26.57 5.83 3.28
C LYS A 209 25.36 5.12 3.86
N PHE A 210 24.14 5.67 3.70
CA PHE A 210 22.89 4.99 4.03
C PHE A 210 22.77 3.66 3.29
N HIS A 211 22.95 3.68 1.96
CA HIS A 211 22.86 2.46 1.13
C HIS A 211 23.91 1.43 1.52
N SER A 212 25.12 1.86 1.87
CA SER A 212 26.16 0.94 2.38
C SER A 212 25.73 0.25 3.68
N LEU A 213 25.14 1.00 4.62
CA LEU A 213 24.62 0.46 5.89
C LEU A 213 23.42 -0.47 5.65
N CYS A 214 22.44 -0.01 4.87
CA CYS A 214 21.25 -0.81 4.55
C CYS A 214 21.64 -2.12 3.87
N ASN A 215 22.56 -2.08 2.90
CA ASN A 215 23.06 -3.27 2.23
C ASN A 215 23.81 -4.22 3.18
N LEU A 216 24.59 -3.68 4.13
CA LEU A 216 25.25 -4.48 5.17
C LEU A 216 24.19 -5.22 6.04
N TYR A 217 23.16 -4.51 6.50
CA TYR A 217 22.09 -5.08 7.33
C TYR A 217 21.25 -6.11 6.57
N CYS A 218 21.11 -5.93 5.26
CA CYS A 218 20.43 -6.87 4.36
C CYS A 218 21.35 -7.96 3.79
N LYS A 219 22.55 -8.14 4.34
CA LYS A 219 23.52 -9.17 3.92
C LYS A 219 23.84 -9.13 2.42
N GLY A 220 23.97 -7.91 1.86
CA GLY A 220 24.31 -7.68 0.46
C GLY A 220 23.13 -7.68 -0.53
N LYS A 221 21.88 -7.82 -0.06
CA LYS A 221 20.70 -8.01 -0.92
C LYS A 221 19.84 -6.76 -1.12
N GLU A 222 20.27 -5.57 -0.70
CA GLU A 222 19.44 -4.35 -0.74
C GLU A 222 18.78 -4.10 -2.11
N LYS A 223 19.57 -4.12 -3.20
CA LYS A 223 19.07 -3.84 -4.56
C LYS A 223 18.06 -4.89 -5.07
N GLU A 224 18.22 -6.14 -4.67
CA GLU A 224 17.31 -7.23 -5.02
C GLU A 224 15.98 -7.04 -4.28
N LEU A 225 16.05 -6.83 -2.97
CA LEU A 225 14.89 -6.61 -2.10
C LEU A 225 14.12 -5.35 -2.48
N GLU A 226 14.81 -4.27 -2.85
CA GLU A 226 14.18 -3.06 -3.36
C GLU A 226 13.38 -3.32 -4.65
N ARG A 227 13.93 -4.12 -5.58
CA ARG A 227 13.22 -4.50 -6.81
C ARG A 227 11.99 -5.35 -6.51
N THR A 228 12.12 -6.34 -5.64
CA THR A 228 11.02 -7.21 -5.20
C THR A 228 9.93 -6.38 -4.51
N LEU A 229 10.32 -5.43 -3.64
CA LEU A 229 9.38 -4.52 -2.99
C LEU A 229 8.61 -3.65 -3.99
N LYS A 230 9.28 -3.11 -5.01
CA LYS A 230 8.63 -2.30 -6.07
C LYS A 230 7.61 -3.10 -6.89
N ALA A 231 7.84 -4.40 -7.06
CA ALA A 231 6.92 -5.31 -7.76
C ALA A 231 5.79 -5.85 -6.87
N PHE A 232 5.91 -5.71 -5.55
CA PHE A 232 4.95 -6.29 -4.61
C PHE A 232 3.58 -5.61 -4.70
N THR A 233 2.54 -6.44 -4.80
CA THR A 233 1.14 -5.98 -4.83
C THR A 233 0.41 -6.40 -3.55
N PHE A 234 -0.15 -5.44 -2.84
CA PHE A 234 -0.91 -5.71 -1.63
C PHE A 234 -2.24 -6.38 -1.94
N PRO A 235 -2.65 -7.41 -1.18
CA PRO A 235 -3.92 -8.11 -1.36
C PRO A 235 -5.10 -7.35 -0.74
N ILE A 236 -5.11 -6.03 -0.82
CA ILE A 236 -6.15 -5.15 -0.28
C ILE A 236 -6.57 -4.09 -1.30
N LEU A 237 -7.84 -3.76 -1.32
CA LEU A 237 -8.37 -2.68 -2.15
C LEU A 237 -7.83 -1.31 -1.68
N LYS A 238 -7.44 -0.48 -2.64
CA LYS A 238 -6.92 0.88 -2.41
C LYS A 238 -8.03 1.90 -2.25
#